data_0f6e352c47e4b8714415404f297ebc9d
#
_entry.id   0f6e352c47e4b8714415404f297ebc9d
#
_cell.length_a   1.000
_cell.length_b   1.000
_cell.length_c   1.000
_cell.angle_alpha   90.00
_cell.angle_beta   90.00
_cell.angle_gamma   90.00
#
_symmetry.space_group_name_H-M   'P 1'
#
loop_
_entity.id
_entity.type
_entity.pdbx_description
1 polymer ?
#
loop_
_entity_poly.entity_id
_entity_poly.type
_entity_poly.pdbx_seq_one_letter_code
_entity_poly.pdbx_strand_id
1 'polypeptide(L)'
;AALAYYSIAVFKREIFHKENGMEKTLDFIWRRRSVREFTGAPVTEEQVQSLLEAAMAAPSACCKDPWEFIVLREKEMLKAVSECLPNGHFLAKAPLGIIVCGDIRQAHSESLSYLLQDCAAATENLLLAASALGLGACWLGIHPREERITALRKLFHFPEHLIPFGGIAVGVPAAEVTPRTRFNPAKVHNAPDWKKQE
;
A
#
# COMPACT_ATOMS: atom_id res chain seq x y z
N ALA A 1 -26.26 -15.49 -22.81
CA ALA A 1 -25.75 -14.35 -23.61
C ALA A 1 -24.69 -13.53 -22.81
N ALA A 2 -24.91 -13.18 -21.54
CA ALA A 2 -23.97 -12.37 -20.72
C ALA A 2 -22.65 -13.08 -20.44
N LEU A 3 -22.66 -14.39 -20.16
CA LEU A 3 -21.45 -15.19 -19.91
C LEU A 3 -20.55 -15.32 -21.16
N ALA A 4 -21.15 -15.44 -22.35
CA ALA A 4 -20.40 -15.49 -23.60
C ALA A 4 -19.75 -14.14 -23.95
N TYR A 5 -20.42 -13.03 -23.66
CA TYR A 5 -19.88 -11.68 -23.83
C TYR A 5 -18.70 -11.41 -22.87
N TYR A 6 -18.80 -11.92 -21.65
CA TYR A 6 -17.74 -11.80 -20.64
C TYR A 6 -16.49 -12.58 -21.05
N SER A 7 -16.66 -13.81 -21.55
CA SER A 7 -15.57 -14.65 -22.06
C SER A 7 -14.87 -14.03 -23.27
N ILE A 8 -15.63 -13.47 -24.22
CA ILE A 8 -15.06 -12.80 -25.40
C ILE A 8 -14.34 -11.49 -25.04
N ALA A 9 -14.86 -10.72 -24.08
CA ALA A 9 -14.22 -9.49 -23.63
C ALA A 9 -12.90 -9.76 -22.88
N VAL A 10 -12.85 -10.80 -22.04
CA VAL A 10 -11.63 -11.24 -21.36
C VAL A 10 -10.62 -11.76 -22.37
N PHE A 11 -11.03 -12.61 -23.32
CA PHE A 11 -10.17 -13.17 -24.37
C PHE A 11 -9.62 -12.09 -25.31
N LYS A 12 -10.44 -11.13 -25.74
CA LYS A 12 -9.98 -9.98 -26.53
C LYS A 12 -9.03 -9.07 -25.75
N ARG A 13 -9.20 -8.95 -24.42
CA ARG A 13 -8.30 -8.18 -23.57
C ARG A 13 -6.93 -8.86 -23.43
N GLU A 14 -6.90 -10.18 -23.27
CA GLU A 14 -5.64 -10.95 -23.22
C GLU A 14 -4.85 -10.84 -24.53
N ILE A 15 -5.52 -10.93 -25.68
CA ILE A 15 -4.89 -10.77 -27.01
C ILE A 15 -4.40 -9.32 -27.18
N PHE A 16 -5.22 -8.31 -26.89
CA PHE A 16 -4.91 -6.90 -27.06
C PHE A 16 -3.72 -6.45 -26.18
N HIS A 17 -3.65 -6.98 -24.94
CA HIS A 17 -2.53 -6.70 -24.05
C HIS A 17 -1.23 -7.38 -24.47
N LYS A 18 -1.30 -8.63 -24.95
CA LYS A 18 -0.12 -9.37 -25.46
C LYS A 18 0.52 -8.71 -26.68
N GLU A 19 -0.30 -8.23 -27.62
CA GLU A 19 0.18 -7.65 -28.88
C GLU A 19 0.82 -6.26 -28.71
N ASN A 20 0.42 -5.47 -27.69
CA ASN A 20 0.84 -4.07 -27.55
C ASN A 20 1.91 -3.81 -26.47
N GLY A 21 2.48 -4.83 -25.82
CA GLY A 21 3.50 -4.66 -24.77
C GLY A 21 2.96 -3.99 -23.49
N MET A 22 1.69 -3.57 -23.45
CA MET A 22 1.05 -2.86 -22.34
C MET A 22 0.95 -3.73 -21.08
N GLU A 23 0.84 -5.04 -21.25
CA GLU A 23 0.82 -6.01 -20.14
C GLU A 23 2.12 -5.97 -19.34
N LYS A 24 3.28 -5.86 -20.01
CA LYS A 24 4.57 -5.73 -19.34
C LYS A 24 4.71 -4.42 -18.56
N THR A 25 4.15 -3.33 -19.09
CA THR A 25 4.25 -2.00 -18.48
C THR A 25 3.45 -1.88 -17.18
N LEU A 26 2.30 -2.58 -17.07
CA LEU A 26 1.43 -2.52 -15.89
C LEU A 26 1.50 -3.79 -15.01
N ASP A 27 2.34 -4.74 -15.35
CA ASP A 27 2.45 -6.04 -14.65
C ASP A 27 2.71 -5.85 -13.14
N PHE A 28 3.52 -4.89 -12.74
CA PHE A 28 3.80 -4.58 -11.34
C PHE A 28 2.54 -4.21 -10.54
N ILE A 29 1.52 -3.61 -11.18
CA ILE A 29 0.24 -3.29 -10.55
C ILE A 29 -0.54 -4.58 -10.26
N TRP A 30 -0.59 -5.49 -11.24
CA TRP A 30 -1.35 -6.74 -11.10
C TRP A 30 -0.65 -7.76 -10.20
N ARG A 31 0.69 -7.74 -10.19
CA ARG A 31 1.53 -8.56 -9.30
C ARG A 31 1.53 -8.07 -7.86
N ARG A 32 1.21 -6.80 -7.61
CA ARG A 32 1.13 -6.30 -6.24
C ARG A 32 0.11 -7.10 -5.43
N ARG A 33 0.59 -7.81 -4.45
CA ARG A 33 -0.21 -8.64 -3.53
C ARG A 33 0.21 -8.39 -2.09
N SER A 34 -0.70 -8.68 -1.15
CA SER A 34 -0.39 -8.64 0.27
C SER A 34 0.43 -9.88 0.65
N VAL A 35 1.75 -9.75 0.58
CA VAL A 35 2.72 -10.80 0.94
C VAL A 35 2.98 -10.76 2.44
N ARG A 36 2.91 -11.92 3.11
CA ARG A 36 3.08 -12.06 4.57
C ARG A 36 4.15 -13.08 4.94
N GLU A 37 4.74 -13.75 3.96
CA GLU A 37 5.83 -14.72 4.15
C GLU A 37 7.01 -14.27 3.31
N PHE A 38 8.16 -14.16 3.96
CA PHE A 38 9.39 -13.63 3.38
C PHE A 38 10.53 -14.61 3.56
N THR A 39 11.49 -14.60 2.64
CA THR A 39 12.68 -15.46 2.70
C THR A 39 13.65 -15.09 3.83
N GLY A 40 13.52 -13.89 4.40
CA GLY A 40 14.48 -13.34 5.36
C GLY A 40 15.69 -12.67 4.72
N ALA A 41 15.82 -12.68 3.38
CA ALA A 41 16.85 -11.92 2.68
C ALA A 41 16.70 -10.42 2.99
N PRO A 42 17.80 -9.68 3.20
CA PRO A 42 17.75 -8.27 3.52
C PRO A 42 17.20 -7.45 2.36
N VAL A 43 16.53 -6.36 2.69
CA VAL A 43 16.18 -5.29 1.74
C VAL A 43 17.32 -4.27 1.75
N THR A 44 17.91 -3.99 0.59
CA THR A 44 19.08 -3.11 0.51
C THR A 44 18.72 -1.62 0.76
N GLU A 45 19.73 -0.80 1.06
CA GLU A 45 19.53 0.65 1.26
C GLU A 45 18.96 1.30 0.01
N GLU A 46 19.46 0.93 -1.17
CA GLU A 46 18.99 1.46 -2.45
C GLU A 46 17.52 1.10 -2.70
N GLN A 47 17.12 -0.13 -2.32
CA GLN A 47 15.72 -0.53 -2.41
C GLN A 47 14.84 0.28 -1.45
N VAL A 48 15.29 0.49 -0.21
CA VAL A 48 14.53 1.31 0.76
C VAL A 48 14.43 2.75 0.29
N GLN A 49 15.50 3.33 -0.22
CA GLN A 49 15.46 4.67 -0.78
C GLN A 49 14.46 4.75 -1.93
N SER A 50 14.50 3.81 -2.88
CA SER A 50 13.56 3.77 -4.01
C SER A 50 12.10 3.64 -3.56
N LEU A 51 11.83 2.86 -2.51
CA LEU A 51 10.49 2.74 -1.93
C LEU A 51 9.99 4.07 -1.34
N LEU A 52 10.86 4.79 -0.62
CA LEU A 52 10.52 6.07 0.00
C LEU A 52 10.38 7.17 -1.04
N GLU A 53 11.24 7.23 -2.05
CA GLU A 53 11.14 8.15 -3.19
C GLU A 53 9.81 7.95 -3.95
N ALA A 54 9.43 6.70 -4.22
CA ALA A 54 8.15 6.39 -4.84
C ALA A 54 6.97 6.81 -3.97
N ALA A 55 7.04 6.57 -2.66
CA ALA A 55 6.01 7.01 -1.72
C ALA A 55 5.85 8.54 -1.75
N MET A 56 6.95 9.28 -1.68
CA MET A 56 6.98 10.75 -1.69
C MET A 56 6.63 11.35 -3.05
N ALA A 57 6.64 10.58 -4.14
CA ALA A 57 6.14 11.00 -5.45
C ALA A 57 4.61 10.96 -5.57
N ALA A 58 3.89 10.56 -4.51
CA ALA A 58 2.43 10.58 -4.50
C ALA A 58 1.89 12.02 -4.56
N PRO A 59 0.71 12.24 -5.15
CA PRO A 59 0.03 13.52 -5.03
C PRO A 59 -0.48 13.72 -3.60
N SER A 60 -0.53 14.98 -3.17
CA SER A 60 -1.17 15.39 -1.92
C SER A 60 -2.09 16.57 -2.11
N ALA A 61 -3.03 16.76 -1.21
CA ALA A 61 -3.94 17.90 -1.26
C ALA A 61 -3.17 19.22 -1.20
N CYS A 62 -3.25 20.02 -2.26
CA CYS A 62 -2.53 21.29 -2.41
C CYS A 62 -1.00 21.17 -2.23
N CYS A 63 -0.40 20.03 -2.62
CA CYS A 63 1.04 19.74 -2.50
C CYS A 63 1.55 19.99 -1.08
N LYS A 64 0.83 19.49 -0.08
CA LYS A 64 1.18 19.69 1.34
C LYS A 64 2.10 18.61 1.89
N ASP A 65 2.12 17.42 1.28
CA ASP A 65 3.04 16.33 1.56
C ASP A 65 3.21 16.01 3.06
N PRO A 66 2.08 15.78 3.79
CA PRO A 66 2.07 15.71 5.25
C PRO A 66 2.62 14.38 5.81
N TRP A 67 3.09 13.49 4.95
CA TRP A 67 3.57 12.16 5.34
C TRP A 67 4.92 12.17 6.01
N GLU A 68 5.09 11.27 6.97
CA GLU A 68 6.33 10.95 7.67
C GLU A 68 6.52 9.42 7.65
N PHE A 69 7.76 8.96 7.46
CA PHE A 69 8.06 7.54 7.36
C PHE A 69 9.07 7.12 8.43
N ILE A 70 8.73 6.10 9.23
CA ILE A 70 9.63 5.51 10.21
C ILE A 70 10.06 4.14 9.69
N VAL A 71 11.33 3.98 9.39
CA VAL A 71 11.94 2.76 8.86
C VAL A 71 12.37 1.87 10.01
N LEU A 72 11.92 0.62 10.03
CA LEU A 72 12.17 -0.37 11.07
C LEU A 72 13.03 -1.50 10.49
N ARG A 73 14.24 -1.69 11.04
CA ARG A 73 15.16 -2.76 10.67
C ARG A 73 15.51 -3.67 11.83
N GLU A 74 15.50 -3.11 13.05
CA GLU A 74 15.86 -3.83 14.26
C GLU A 74 14.76 -4.85 14.60
N LYS A 75 15.15 -6.10 14.81
CA LYS A 75 14.23 -7.22 15.09
C LYS A 75 13.36 -6.96 16.32
N GLU A 76 13.93 -6.35 17.33
CA GLU A 76 13.25 -5.98 18.57
C GLU A 76 12.14 -4.95 18.29
N MET A 77 12.41 -3.97 17.44
CA MET A 77 11.42 -2.95 17.06
C MET A 77 10.34 -3.52 16.15
N LEU A 78 10.70 -4.34 15.14
CA LEU A 78 9.73 -5.06 14.30
C LEU A 78 8.79 -5.93 15.14
N LYS A 79 9.34 -6.62 16.15
CA LYS A 79 8.57 -7.43 17.10
C LYS A 79 7.65 -6.54 17.94
N ALA A 80 8.17 -5.47 18.55
CA ALA A 80 7.39 -4.57 19.39
C ALA A 80 6.22 -3.94 18.61
N VAL A 81 6.45 -3.49 17.36
CA VAL A 81 5.38 -2.98 16.50
C VAL A 81 4.38 -4.08 16.14
N SER A 82 4.84 -5.30 15.87
CA SER A 82 3.94 -6.42 15.56
C SER A 82 2.98 -6.76 16.70
N GLU A 83 3.42 -6.59 17.95
CA GLU A 83 2.61 -6.79 19.15
C GLU A 83 1.52 -5.70 19.32
N CYS A 84 1.74 -4.49 18.76
CA CYS A 84 0.74 -3.44 18.70
C CYS A 84 -0.35 -3.70 17.65
N LEU A 85 -0.13 -4.67 16.73
CA LEU A 85 -0.97 -4.90 15.56
C LEU A 85 -1.52 -6.34 15.54
N PRO A 86 -2.74 -6.62 16.02
CA PRO A 86 -3.26 -7.99 16.19
C PRO A 86 -3.18 -8.89 14.96
N ASN A 87 -3.29 -8.31 13.76
CA ASN A 87 -3.19 -9.03 12.48
C ASN A 87 -1.81 -8.87 11.81
N GLY A 88 -0.83 -8.34 12.54
CA GLY A 88 0.49 -7.96 12.04
C GLY A 88 1.64 -8.85 12.51
N HIS A 89 1.39 -10.03 13.08
CA HIS A 89 2.41 -10.91 13.65
C HIS A 89 3.54 -11.27 12.67
N PHE A 90 3.26 -11.30 11.38
CA PHE A 90 4.25 -11.57 10.35
C PHE A 90 5.29 -10.43 10.19
N LEU A 91 4.99 -9.22 10.69
CA LEU A 91 5.95 -8.10 10.68
C LEU A 91 7.21 -8.43 11.48
N ALA A 92 7.09 -9.16 12.60
CA ALA A 92 8.23 -9.61 13.40
C ALA A 92 9.21 -10.50 12.62
N LYS A 93 8.78 -11.09 11.50
CA LYS A 93 9.59 -11.95 10.62
C LYS A 93 10.01 -11.25 9.32
N ALA A 94 9.50 -10.05 9.06
CA ALA A 94 9.88 -9.28 7.88
C ALA A 94 11.29 -8.70 8.05
N PRO A 95 12.10 -8.61 6.98
CA PRO A 95 13.41 -7.96 7.04
C PRO A 95 13.33 -6.43 7.12
N LEU A 96 12.16 -5.85 6.79
CA LEU A 96 11.91 -4.41 6.81
C LEU A 96 10.46 -4.13 7.20
N GLY A 97 10.27 -3.12 8.05
CA GLY A 97 8.99 -2.49 8.34
C GLY A 97 9.04 -1.00 8.05
N ILE A 98 7.92 -0.42 7.65
CA ILE A 98 7.80 1.04 7.51
C ILE A 98 6.48 1.45 8.15
N ILE A 99 6.52 2.40 9.10
CA ILE A 99 5.31 3.04 9.62
C ILE A 99 5.12 4.33 8.86
N VAL A 100 3.93 4.50 8.29
CA VAL A 100 3.49 5.74 7.65
C VAL A 100 2.69 6.52 8.67
N CYS A 101 3.09 7.76 8.91
CA CYS A 101 2.39 8.73 9.73
C CYS A 101 2.04 9.96 8.90
N GLY A 102 1.14 10.80 9.40
CA GLY A 102 0.88 12.12 8.85
C GLY A 102 0.96 13.19 9.94
N ASP A 103 1.64 14.31 9.64
CA ASP A 103 1.60 15.52 10.49
C ASP A 103 0.35 16.36 10.14
N ILE A 104 -0.63 16.37 11.05
CA ILE A 104 -1.90 17.07 10.82
C ILE A 104 -1.72 18.57 10.58
N ARG A 105 -0.69 19.18 11.14
CA ARG A 105 -0.37 20.60 10.98
C ARG A 105 0.07 20.96 9.56
N GLN A 106 0.62 19.96 8.82
CA GLN A 106 1.05 20.12 7.43
C GLN A 106 -0.07 19.75 6.44
N ALA A 107 -1.07 18.99 6.88
CA ALA A 107 -2.19 18.62 6.02
C ALA A 107 -2.98 19.83 5.54
N HIS A 108 -3.54 19.78 4.33
CA HIS A 108 -4.39 20.84 3.82
C HIS A 108 -5.55 21.14 4.79
N SER A 109 -5.66 22.40 5.23
CA SER A 109 -6.63 22.86 6.22
C SER A 109 -6.60 22.09 7.54
N GLU A 110 -5.47 21.50 7.90
CA GLU A 110 -5.32 20.62 9.08
C GLU A 110 -6.39 19.52 9.14
N SER A 111 -6.87 19.10 7.97
CA SER A 111 -7.97 18.16 7.85
C SER A 111 -7.48 16.71 7.87
N LEU A 112 -7.96 15.94 8.85
CA LEU A 112 -7.69 14.51 8.95
C LEU A 112 -8.10 13.76 7.67
N SER A 113 -9.19 14.16 7.02
CA SER A 113 -9.66 13.52 5.78
C SER A 113 -8.63 13.64 4.66
N TYR A 114 -8.04 14.82 4.46
CA TYR A 114 -6.98 15.01 3.46
C TYR A 114 -5.71 14.26 3.85
N LEU A 115 -5.27 14.37 5.11
CA LEU A 115 -4.11 13.65 5.61
C LEU A 115 -4.19 12.15 5.32
N LEU A 116 -5.35 11.53 5.58
CA LEU A 116 -5.54 10.10 5.35
C LEU A 116 -5.49 9.73 3.86
N GLN A 117 -6.04 10.57 2.98
CA GLN A 117 -5.97 10.37 1.53
C GLN A 117 -4.53 10.50 1.03
N ASP A 118 -3.80 11.52 1.47
CA ASP A 118 -2.40 11.76 1.11
C ASP A 118 -1.51 10.58 1.55
N CYS A 119 -1.63 10.15 2.82
CA CYS A 119 -0.91 8.99 3.34
C CYS A 119 -1.30 7.68 2.62
N ALA A 120 -2.56 7.53 2.19
CA ALA A 120 -3.00 6.37 1.43
C ALA A 120 -2.38 6.35 0.02
N ALA A 121 -2.30 7.49 -0.65
CA ALA A 121 -1.66 7.63 -1.95
C ALA A 121 -0.16 7.28 -1.87
N ALA A 122 0.55 7.83 -0.87
CA ALA A 122 1.96 7.52 -0.63
C ALA A 122 2.18 6.03 -0.32
N THR A 123 1.30 5.44 0.49
CA THR A 123 1.35 4.01 0.82
C THR A 123 1.17 3.14 -0.42
N GLU A 124 0.18 3.43 -1.29
CA GLU A 124 -0.02 2.63 -2.51
C GLU A 124 1.16 2.76 -3.47
N ASN A 125 1.75 3.95 -3.64
CA ASN A 125 2.96 4.11 -4.43
C ASN A 125 4.11 3.23 -3.91
N LEU A 126 4.32 3.17 -2.59
CA LEU A 126 5.32 2.30 -1.97
C LEU A 126 5.04 0.82 -2.27
N LEU A 127 3.78 0.39 -2.16
CA LEU A 127 3.40 -1.00 -2.45
C LEU A 127 3.63 -1.37 -3.92
N LEU A 128 3.36 -0.46 -4.84
CA LEU A 128 3.60 -0.63 -6.27
C LEU A 128 5.10 -0.67 -6.58
N ALA A 129 5.89 0.21 -5.96
CA ALA A 129 7.34 0.21 -6.08
C ALA A 129 7.95 -1.09 -5.57
N ALA A 130 7.47 -1.61 -4.42
CA ALA A 130 7.90 -2.92 -3.92
C ALA A 130 7.65 -4.02 -4.96
N SER A 131 6.46 -4.04 -5.57
CA SER A 131 6.11 -5.00 -6.63
C SER A 131 7.02 -4.86 -7.86
N ALA A 132 7.32 -3.64 -8.29
CA ALA A 132 8.20 -3.35 -9.43
C ALA A 132 9.65 -3.80 -9.17
N LEU A 133 10.11 -3.68 -7.92
CA LEU A 133 11.44 -4.12 -7.47
C LEU A 133 11.53 -5.64 -7.18
N GLY A 134 10.47 -6.41 -7.45
CA GLY A 134 10.43 -7.85 -7.13
C GLY A 134 10.28 -8.16 -5.63
N LEU A 135 9.98 -7.16 -4.82
CA LEU A 135 9.70 -7.31 -3.40
C LEU A 135 8.21 -7.59 -3.15
N GLY A 136 7.95 -8.28 -2.04
CA GLY A 136 6.61 -8.44 -1.49
C GLY A 136 6.38 -7.41 -0.39
N ALA A 137 5.14 -6.89 -0.32
CA ALA A 137 4.75 -6.00 0.76
C ALA A 137 3.34 -6.30 1.26
N CYS A 138 3.05 -5.92 2.50
CA CYS A 138 1.71 -6.00 3.06
C CYS A 138 1.40 -4.78 3.92
N TRP A 139 0.29 -4.10 3.60
CA TRP A 139 -0.22 -3.01 4.41
C TRP A 139 -0.92 -3.54 5.67
N LEU A 140 -0.54 -3.00 6.80
CA LEU A 140 -1.07 -3.22 8.13
C LEU A 140 -1.90 -2.00 8.55
N GLY A 141 -3.20 -2.16 8.70
CA GLY A 141 -4.08 -1.05 9.11
C GLY A 141 -3.82 -0.62 10.55
N ILE A 142 -3.53 0.66 10.75
CA ILE A 142 -3.42 1.31 12.06
C ILE A 142 -4.65 2.19 12.26
N HIS A 143 -4.75 3.30 11.53
CA HIS A 143 -5.93 4.17 11.54
C HIS A 143 -7.13 3.44 10.89
N PRO A 144 -8.36 3.57 11.37
CA PRO A 144 -8.85 4.39 12.49
C PRO A 144 -8.97 3.64 13.84
N ARG A 145 -8.11 2.67 14.11
CA ARG A 145 -8.18 1.84 15.33
C ARG A 145 -7.44 2.51 16.48
N GLU A 146 -8.19 3.13 17.40
CA GLU A 146 -7.63 3.89 18.52
C GLU A 146 -6.68 3.08 19.40
N GLU A 147 -6.96 1.78 19.61
CA GLU A 147 -6.09 0.89 20.37
C GLU A 147 -4.71 0.75 19.74
N ARG A 148 -4.63 0.73 18.40
CA ARG A 148 -3.36 0.63 17.65
C ARG A 148 -2.62 1.95 17.62
N ILE A 149 -3.36 3.04 17.41
CA ILE A 149 -2.82 4.40 17.42
C ILE A 149 -2.18 4.69 18.78
N THR A 150 -2.91 4.43 19.87
CA THR A 150 -2.44 4.63 21.25
C THR A 150 -1.20 3.78 21.57
N ALA A 151 -1.20 2.49 21.16
CA ALA A 151 -0.08 1.59 21.39
C ALA A 151 1.19 2.10 20.67
N LEU A 152 1.08 2.52 19.41
CA LEU A 152 2.22 3.04 18.66
C LEU A 152 2.67 4.42 19.15
N ARG A 153 1.75 5.31 19.55
CA ARG A 153 2.10 6.57 20.20
C ARG A 153 2.94 6.34 21.46
N LYS A 154 2.54 5.38 22.27
CA LYS A 154 3.29 5.00 23.48
C LYS A 154 4.65 4.42 23.14
N LEU A 155 4.74 3.52 22.16
CA LEU A 155 5.96 2.84 21.76
C LEU A 155 7.03 3.82 21.23
N PHE A 156 6.60 4.77 20.36
CA PHE A 156 7.50 5.71 19.69
C PHE A 156 7.53 7.10 20.32
N HIS A 157 6.76 7.35 21.37
CA HIS A 157 6.58 8.67 21.98
C HIS A 157 6.15 9.74 20.97
N PHE A 158 5.25 9.36 20.03
CA PHE A 158 4.77 10.30 19.02
C PHE A 158 4.01 11.48 19.64
N PRO A 159 4.30 12.71 19.19
CA PRO A 159 3.52 13.86 19.59
C PRO A 159 2.09 13.79 19.05
N GLU A 160 1.17 14.54 19.64
CA GLU A 160 -0.26 14.48 19.27
C GLU A 160 -0.55 14.81 17.81
N HIS A 161 0.23 15.73 17.23
CA HIS A 161 0.06 16.13 15.83
C HIS A 161 0.52 15.07 14.82
N LEU A 162 1.33 14.09 15.22
CA LEU A 162 1.76 13.00 14.35
C LEU A 162 0.79 11.83 14.49
N ILE A 163 0.08 11.52 13.41
CA ILE A 163 -0.99 10.53 13.36
C ILE A 163 -0.48 9.25 12.69
N PRO A 164 -0.32 8.13 13.41
CA PRO A 164 0.02 6.85 12.80
C PRO A 164 -1.09 6.40 11.87
N PHE A 165 -0.77 6.25 10.58
CA PHE A 165 -1.75 5.91 9.54
C PHE A 165 -1.76 4.41 9.22
N GLY A 166 -0.61 3.85 8.90
CA GLY A 166 -0.46 2.45 8.50
C GLY A 166 0.94 1.92 8.69
N GLY A 167 1.07 0.61 8.78
CA GLY A 167 2.35 -0.07 8.77
C GLY A 167 2.52 -0.87 7.48
N ILE A 168 3.74 -1.08 7.03
CA ILE A 168 4.05 -1.87 5.85
C ILE A 168 5.16 -2.85 6.20
N ALA A 169 4.90 -4.15 6.03
CA ALA A 169 5.94 -5.18 6.04
C ALA A 169 6.48 -5.34 4.61
N VAL A 170 7.79 -5.39 4.44
CA VAL A 170 8.46 -5.52 3.14
C VAL A 170 9.55 -6.58 3.21
N GLY A 171 9.72 -7.35 2.14
CA GLY A 171 10.80 -8.34 2.01
C GLY A 171 10.72 -9.11 0.70
N VAL A 172 11.67 -10.00 0.47
CA VAL A 172 11.63 -10.92 -0.67
C VAL A 172 10.55 -11.98 -0.42
N PRO A 173 9.56 -12.17 -1.31
CA PRO A 173 8.50 -13.16 -1.13
C PRO A 173 9.08 -14.57 -0.99
N ALA A 174 8.55 -15.37 -0.04
CA ALA A 174 8.95 -16.78 0.12
C ALA A 174 8.38 -17.70 -0.97
N ALA A 175 7.36 -17.26 -1.70
CA ALA A 175 6.74 -17.98 -2.80
C ALA A 175 6.42 -17.03 -3.96
N GLU A 176 6.23 -17.61 -5.15
CA GLU A 176 5.84 -16.85 -6.33
C GLU A 176 4.50 -16.13 -6.13
N VAL A 177 4.46 -14.87 -6.58
CA VAL A 177 3.27 -14.01 -6.47
C VAL A 177 2.45 -14.10 -7.75
N THR A 178 1.26 -14.71 -7.67
CA THR A 178 0.33 -14.80 -8.80
C THR A 178 -0.38 -13.46 -9.02
N PRO A 179 -0.31 -12.89 -10.24
CA PRO A 179 -1.02 -11.67 -10.59
C PRO A 179 -2.53 -11.79 -10.40
N ARG A 180 -3.20 -10.69 -10.05
CA ARG A 180 -4.65 -10.66 -9.88
C ARG A 180 -5.25 -9.34 -10.32
N THR A 181 -6.31 -9.40 -11.11
CA THR A 181 -7.20 -8.27 -11.38
C THR A 181 -8.54 -8.46 -10.68
N ARG A 182 -9.14 -7.34 -10.26
CA ARG A 182 -10.49 -7.29 -9.66
C ARG A 182 -11.43 -6.43 -10.49
N PHE A 183 -11.14 -6.28 -11.78
CA PHE A 183 -12.01 -5.51 -12.68
C PHE A 183 -13.43 -6.08 -12.65
N ASN A 184 -14.38 -5.20 -12.38
CA ASN A 184 -15.81 -5.51 -12.40
C ASN A 184 -16.52 -4.45 -13.24
N PRO A 185 -16.99 -4.80 -14.46
CA PRO A 185 -17.66 -3.85 -15.34
C PRO A 185 -18.95 -3.28 -14.75
N ALA A 186 -19.61 -4.00 -13.83
CA ALA A 186 -20.81 -3.51 -13.16
C ALA A 186 -20.55 -2.30 -12.22
N LYS A 187 -19.28 -2.00 -11.94
CA LYS A 187 -18.88 -0.83 -11.16
C LYS A 187 -18.42 0.34 -12.02
N VAL A 188 -18.52 0.21 -13.36
CA VAL A 188 -18.14 1.26 -14.30
C VAL A 188 -19.42 1.84 -14.89
N HIS A 189 -19.62 3.12 -14.71
CA HIS A 189 -20.84 3.82 -15.15
C HIS A 189 -20.44 5.00 -16.04
N ASN A 190 -21.19 5.18 -17.14
CA ASN A 190 -21.09 6.38 -17.94
C ASN A 190 -21.99 7.47 -17.34
N ALA A 191 -21.51 8.71 -17.30
CA ALA A 191 -22.24 9.80 -16.66
C ALA A 191 -23.71 9.97 -17.14
N PRO A 192 -24.03 9.87 -18.45
CA PRO A 192 -25.41 9.96 -18.91
C PRO A 192 -26.34 8.85 -18.43
N ASP A 193 -25.74 7.66 -18.15
CA ASP A 193 -26.50 6.46 -17.77
C ASP A 193 -26.53 6.27 -16.24
N TRP A 194 -25.90 7.17 -15.49
CA TRP A 194 -25.89 7.10 -14.03
C TRP A 194 -27.30 7.43 -13.51
N LYS A 195 -28.03 6.41 -13.10
CA LYS A 195 -29.33 6.55 -12.44
C LYS A 195 -29.12 6.47 -10.94
N LYS A 196 -29.73 7.39 -10.18
CA LYS A 196 -29.81 7.24 -8.72
C LYS A 196 -30.56 5.92 -8.47
N GLN A 197 -29.92 5.00 -7.74
CA GLN A 197 -30.64 3.86 -7.18
C GLN A 197 -31.50 4.44 -6.06
N GLU A 198 -32.82 4.42 -6.26
CA GLU A 198 -33.83 4.72 -5.25
C GLU A 198 -33.87 3.60 -4.20
#